data_b6788b63f94b71aa3cceb6e1fe78a221
#
_entry.id   b6788b63f94b71aa3cceb6e1fe78a221
#
_cell.length_a   1.000
_cell.length_b   1.000
_cell.length_c   1.000
_cell.angle_alpha   90.00
_cell.angle_beta   90.00
_cell.angle_gamma   90.00
#
_symmetry.space_group_name_H-M   'P 1'
#
loop_
_entity.id
_entity.type
_entity.pdbx_description
1 polymer ?
#
loop_
_entity_poly.entity_id
_entity_poly.type
_entity_poly.pdbx_seq_one_letter_code
_entity_poly.pdbx_strand_id
1 'polypeptide(L)'
;MLPLVLVAFALATVLTTSHALLRASSSHMPFEPAWLLRVGCALLLYGAVFFAYSIVLKYFDLSVLYPTYTSMSILGVFLVGVLYFGEHFTIVKLVGMIAIIVGVSLMAS
;
A
#
# COMPACT_ATOMS: atom_id res chain seq x y z
N MET A 1 3.58 -16.65 -12.02
CA MET A 1 2.90 -16.31 -10.75
C MET A 1 3.87 -15.73 -9.71
N LEU A 2 5.01 -16.41 -9.46
CA LEU A 2 6.00 -15.90 -8.51
C LEU A 2 6.55 -14.51 -8.89
N PRO A 3 6.92 -14.23 -10.17
CA PRO A 3 7.36 -12.89 -10.53
C PRO A 3 6.29 -11.82 -10.25
N LEU A 4 5.02 -12.13 -10.51
CA LEU A 4 3.93 -11.20 -10.21
C LEU A 4 3.85 -10.90 -8.73
N VAL A 5 3.95 -11.92 -7.88
CA VAL A 5 3.87 -11.75 -6.43
C VAL A 5 5.05 -10.93 -5.91
N LEU A 6 6.25 -11.19 -6.41
CA LEU A 6 7.45 -10.45 -6.00
C LEU A 6 7.36 -8.97 -6.38
N VAL A 7 6.93 -8.69 -7.60
CA VAL A 7 6.76 -7.31 -8.07
C VAL A 7 5.67 -6.61 -7.27
N ALA A 8 4.54 -7.29 -7.08
CA ALA A 8 3.42 -6.74 -6.31
C ALA A 8 3.84 -6.45 -4.86
N PHE A 9 4.62 -7.34 -4.26
CA PHE A 9 5.11 -7.15 -2.90
C PHE A 9 6.03 -5.93 -2.81
N ALA A 10 6.93 -5.76 -3.78
CA ALA A 10 7.82 -4.61 -3.80
C ALA A 10 7.04 -3.30 -3.92
N LEU A 11 6.10 -3.23 -4.86
CA LEU A 11 5.25 -2.06 -5.04
C LEU A 11 4.42 -1.79 -3.79
N ALA A 12 3.86 -2.83 -3.20
CA ALA A 12 3.04 -2.69 -1.99
C ALA A 12 3.86 -2.19 -0.80
N THR A 13 5.10 -2.64 -0.65
CA THR A 13 5.97 -2.20 0.43
C THR A 13 6.24 -0.70 0.33
N VAL A 14 6.59 -0.22 -0.85
CA VAL A 14 6.85 1.21 -1.06
C VAL A 14 5.57 2.01 -0.84
N LEU A 15 4.45 1.54 -1.36
CA LEU A 15 3.17 2.21 -1.21
C LEU A 15 2.73 2.26 0.26
N THR A 16 2.92 1.17 1.00
CA THR A 16 2.61 1.13 2.43
C THR A 16 3.47 2.12 3.21
N THR A 17 4.77 2.21 2.89
CA THR A 17 5.66 3.19 3.51
C THR A 17 5.18 4.61 3.24
N SER A 18 4.73 4.89 2.02
CA SER A 18 4.17 6.18 1.66
C SER A 18 2.95 6.52 2.52
N HIS A 19 2.03 5.57 2.69
CA HIS A 19 0.85 5.77 3.53
C HIS A 19 1.23 5.98 5.00
N ALA A 20 2.24 5.26 5.50
CA ALA A 20 2.72 5.43 6.86
C ALA A 20 3.28 6.83 7.08
N LEU A 21 4.03 7.36 6.10
CA LEU A 21 4.53 8.74 6.16
C LEU A 21 3.40 9.75 6.18
N LEU A 22 2.36 9.54 5.37
CA LEU A 22 1.19 10.42 5.36
C LEU A 22 0.49 10.40 6.72
N ARG A 23 0.33 9.23 7.32
CA ARG A 23 -0.28 9.11 8.64
C ARG A 23 0.57 9.80 9.69
N ALA A 24 1.88 9.64 9.62
CA ALA A 24 2.79 10.31 10.54
C ALA A 24 2.73 11.83 10.40
N SER A 25 2.53 12.34 9.18
CA SER A 25 2.42 13.78 8.94
C SER A 25 1.14 14.37 9.54
N SER A 26 0.11 13.56 9.79
CA SER A 26 -1.17 14.03 10.31
C SER A 26 -1.10 14.62 11.71
N SER A 27 -0.01 14.36 12.44
CA SER A 27 0.22 14.94 13.76
C SER A 27 0.76 16.36 13.70
N HIS A 28 1.09 16.86 12.52
CA HIS A 28 1.63 18.21 12.31
C HIS A 28 0.60 19.08 11.58
N MET A 29 0.73 20.40 11.77
CA MET A 29 -0.12 21.34 11.03
C MET A 29 0.29 21.40 9.57
N PRO A 30 -0.67 21.59 8.64
CA PRO A 30 -0.34 21.70 7.22
C PRO A 30 0.70 22.79 6.97
N PHE A 31 1.62 22.52 6.05
CA PHE A 31 2.70 23.41 5.63
C PHE A 31 3.76 23.69 6.68
N GLU A 32 3.73 23.03 7.84
CA GLU A 32 4.90 23.04 8.73
C GLU A 32 6.07 22.32 8.07
N PRO A 33 7.33 22.66 8.42
CA PRO A 33 8.48 21.97 7.83
C PRO A 33 8.46 20.47 8.00
N ALA A 34 8.05 19.96 9.17
CA ALA A 34 7.95 18.53 9.41
C ALA A 34 6.87 17.89 8.55
N TRP A 35 5.72 18.57 8.41
CA TRP A 35 4.63 18.11 7.54
C TRP A 35 5.09 18.05 6.09
N LEU A 36 5.73 19.14 5.62
CA LEU A 36 6.23 19.22 4.24
C LEU A 36 7.24 18.12 3.94
N LEU A 37 8.14 17.83 4.89
CA LEU A 37 9.14 16.79 4.71
C LEU A 37 8.48 15.43 4.54
N ARG A 38 7.54 15.09 5.41
CA ARG A 38 6.89 13.78 5.39
C ARG A 38 5.99 13.61 4.19
N VAL A 39 5.18 14.61 3.87
CA VAL A 39 4.31 14.57 2.70
C VAL A 39 5.13 14.56 1.41
N GLY A 40 6.22 15.34 1.36
CA GLY A 40 7.11 15.33 0.22
C GLY A 40 7.75 13.98 -0.02
N CYS A 41 8.23 13.32 1.05
CA CYS A 41 8.77 11.97 0.95
C CYS A 41 7.70 10.97 0.50
N ALA A 42 6.49 11.08 1.03
CA ALA A 42 5.38 10.22 0.61
C ALA A 42 5.06 10.41 -0.87
N LEU A 43 5.06 11.66 -1.33
CA LEU A 43 4.81 11.96 -2.73
C LEU A 43 5.88 11.37 -3.65
N LEU A 44 7.14 11.44 -3.25
CA LEU A 44 8.23 10.84 -4.01
C LEU A 44 8.06 9.32 -4.10
N LEU A 45 7.67 8.68 -3.01
CA LEU A 45 7.44 7.23 -3.00
C LEU A 45 6.25 6.86 -3.87
N TYR A 46 5.17 7.63 -3.81
CA TYR A 46 4.02 7.42 -4.70
C TYR A 46 4.42 7.56 -6.17
N GLY A 47 5.21 8.58 -6.48
CA GLY A 47 5.71 8.78 -7.84
C GLY A 47 6.56 7.61 -8.31
N ALA A 48 7.42 7.09 -7.44
CA ALA A 48 8.25 5.93 -7.74
C ALA A 48 7.39 4.71 -8.05
N VAL A 49 6.35 4.47 -7.25
CA VAL A 49 5.40 3.36 -7.49
C VAL A 49 4.69 3.56 -8.83
N PHE A 50 4.25 4.78 -9.11
CA PHE A 50 3.56 5.08 -10.35
C PHE A 50 4.44 4.76 -11.58
N PHE A 51 5.68 5.22 -11.57
CA PHE A 51 6.60 4.94 -12.68
C PHE A 51 6.94 3.47 -12.80
N ALA A 52 7.22 2.80 -11.68
CA ALA A 52 7.50 1.37 -11.67
C ALA A 52 6.30 0.58 -12.18
N TYR A 53 5.10 0.96 -11.75
CA TYR A 53 3.87 0.33 -12.18
C TYR A 53 3.69 0.46 -13.70
N SER A 54 3.93 1.64 -14.25
CA SER A 54 3.78 1.86 -15.69
C SER A 54 4.74 1.00 -16.52
N ILE A 55 5.95 0.76 -16.01
CA ILE A 55 6.93 -0.10 -16.68
C ILE A 55 6.51 -1.56 -16.59
N VAL A 56 6.08 -1.99 -15.40
CA VAL A 56 5.73 -3.38 -15.14
C VAL A 56 4.46 -3.79 -15.88
N LEU A 57 3.59 -2.86 -16.21
CA LEU A 57 2.37 -3.15 -16.99
C LEU A 57 2.67 -3.76 -18.35
N LYS A 58 3.89 -3.64 -18.87
CA LYS A 58 4.29 -4.30 -20.11
C LYS A 58 4.34 -5.83 -19.97
N TYR A 59 4.47 -6.33 -18.75
CA TYR A 59 4.71 -7.74 -18.47
C TYR A 59 3.55 -8.42 -17.78
N PHE A 60 2.61 -7.68 -17.21
CA PHE A 60 1.50 -8.22 -16.43
C PHE A 60 0.19 -7.52 -16.80
N ASP A 61 -0.90 -8.27 -16.73
CA ASP A 61 -2.22 -7.71 -16.98
C ASP A 61 -2.62 -6.74 -15.87
N LEU A 62 -3.22 -5.62 -16.27
CA LEU A 62 -3.73 -4.61 -15.34
C LEU A 62 -4.72 -5.21 -14.36
N SER A 63 -5.62 -6.08 -14.84
CA SER A 63 -6.68 -6.68 -14.01
C SER A 63 -6.16 -7.58 -12.91
N VAL A 64 -4.89 -8.03 -13.00
CA VAL A 64 -4.27 -8.89 -12.00
C VAL A 64 -3.27 -8.11 -11.16
N LEU A 65 -2.43 -7.31 -11.80
CA LEU A 65 -1.35 -6.59 -11.10
C LEU A 65 -1.89 -5.56 -10.12
N TYR A 66 -2.82 -4.72 -10.56
CA TYR A 66 -3.32 -3.64 -9.72
C TYR A 66 -4.02 -4.15 -8.45
N PRO A 67 -5.00 -5.07 -8.55
CA PRO A 67 -5.62 -5.60 -7.33
C PRO A 67 -4.63 -6.31 -6.42
N THR A 68 -3.63 -6.99 -6.99
CA THR A 68 -2.66 -7.75 -6.20
C THR A 68 -1.81 -6.83 -5.33
N TYR A 69 -1.13 -5.84 -5.93
CA TYR A 69 -0.26 -5.00 -5.12
C TYR A 69 -1.06 -4.03 -4.24
N THR A 70 -2.23 -3.58 -4.70
CA THR A 70 -3.07 -2.70 -3.90
C THR A 70 -3.59 -3.43 -2.65
N SER A 71 -3.99 -4.69 -2.80
CA SER A 71 -4.44 -5.49 -1.66
C SER A 71 -3.33 -5.73 -0.66
N MET A 72 -2.12 -6.03 -1.14
CA MET A 72 -0.96 -6.17 -0.27
C MET A 72 -0.68 -4.86 0.48
N SER A 73 -0.83 -3.72 -0.19
CA SER A 73 -0.67 -2.42 0.44
C SER A 73 -1.76 -2.17 1.49
N ILE A 74 -2.99 -2.54 1.21
CA ILE A 74 -4.09 -2.41 2.17
C ILE A 74 -3.79 -3.23 3.43
N LEU A 75 -3.31 -4.47 3.26
CA LEU A 75 -2.92 -5.30 4.38
C LEU A 75 -1.76 -4.67 5.15
N GLY A 76 -0.77 -4.15 4.45
CA GLY A 76 0.38 -3.48 5.05
C GLY A 76 -0.02 -2.24 5.83
N VAL A 77 -0.88 -1.41 5.25
CA VAL A 77 -1.37 -0.19 5.90
C VAL A 77 -2.17 -0.54 7.16
N PHE A 78 -3.00 -1.58 7.09
CA PHE A 78 -3.75 -2.04 8.26
C PHE A 78 -2.81 -2.47 9.38
N LEU A 79 -1.79 -3.27 9.05
CA LEU A 79 -0.83 -3.74 10.06
C LEU A 79 -0.05 -2.57 10.67
N VAL A 80 0.39 -1.63 9.85
CA VAL A 80 1.11 -0.44 10.35
C VAL A 80 0.18 0.39 11.24
N GLY A 81 -1.07 0.59 10.83
CA GLY A 81 -2.02 1.35 11.62
C GLY A 81 -2.25 0.75 12.99
N VAL A 82 -2.45 -0.56 13.05
CA VAL A 82 -2.73 -1.25 14.32
C VAL A 82 -1.47 -1.37 15.17
N LEU A 83 -0.35 -1.79 14.58
CA LEU A 83 0.85 -2.13 15.36
C LEU A 83 1.69 -0.92 15.69
N TYR A 84 1.82 0.04 14.78
CA TYR A 84 2.69 1.20 14.96
C TYR A 84 1.94 2.40 15.50
N PHE A 85 0.77 2.71 14.94
CA PHE A 85 -0.01 3.88 15.35
C PHE A 85 -1.05 3.58 16.42
N GLY A 86 -1.20 2.31 16.81
CA GLY A 86 -2.11 1.92 17.88
C GLY A 86 -3.59 2.09 17.55
N GLU A 87 -3.95 2.00 16.27
CA GLU A 87 -5.33 2.14 15.86
C GLU A 87 -6.16 0.91 16.26
N HIS A 88 -7.48 1.10 16.31
CA HIS A 88 -8.39 0.06 16.76
C HIS A 88 -8.38 -1.17 15.84
N PHE A 89 -8.23 -2.35 16.47
CA PHE A 89 -8.42 -3.62 15.80
C PHE A 89 -9.82 -4.15 16.12
N THR A 90 -10.56 -4.58 15.10
CA THR A 90 -11.88 -5.18 15.28
C THR A 90 -11.99 -6.46 14.47
N ILE A 91 -12.90 -7.33 14.88
CA ILE A 91 -13.18 -8.56 14.13
C ILE A 91 -13.75 -8.24 12.74
N VAL A 92 -14.54 -7.19 12.63
CA VAL A 92 -15.09 -6.78 11.35
C VAL A 92 -13.97 -6.42 10.36
N LYS A 93 -12.95 -5.70 10.83
CA LYS A 93 -11.78 -5.38 10.00
C LYS A 93 -11.03 -6.64 9.58
N LEU A 94 -10.88 -7.59 10.48
CA LEU A 94 -10.23 -8.86 10.17
C LEU A 94 -10.99 -9.62 9.09
N VAL A 95 -12.32 -9.68 9.20
CA VAL A 95 -13.16 -10.33 8.19
C VAL A 95 -12.99 -9.66 6.83
N GLY A 96 -12.96 -8.32 6.80
CA GLY A 96 -12.72 -7.59 5.57
C GLY A 96 -11.37 -7.90 4.94
N MET A 97 -10.34 -8.04 5.75
CA MET A 97 -9.00 -8.41 5.27
C MET A 97 -8.99 -9.79 4.65
N ILE A 98 -9.63 -10.75 5.29
CA ILE A 98 -9.73 -12.11 4.76
C ILE A 98 -10.50 -12.08 3.43
N ALA A 99 -11.57 -11.32 3.34
CA ALA A 99 -12.34 -11.17 2.11
C ALA A 99 -11.49 -10.61 0.96
N ILE A 100 -10.63 -9.63 1.25
CA ILE A 100 -9.72 -9.07 0.26
C ILE A 100 -8.74 -10.13 -0.25
N ILE A 101 -8.16 -10.90 0.65
CA ILE A 101 -7.21 -11.97 0.28
C ILE A 101 -7.88 -12.99 -0.61
N VAL A 102 -9.09 -13.42 -0.25
CA VAL A 102 -9.85 -14.39 -1.04
C VAL A 102 -10.17 -13.82 -2.42
N GLY A 103 -10.66 -12.57 -2.48
CA GLY A 103 -11.02 -11.93 -3.74
C GLY A 103 -9.83 -11.81 -4.69
N VAL A 104 -8.68 -11.40 -4.19
CA VAL A 104 -7.46 -11.25 -5.00
C VAL A 104 -6.97 -12.62 -5.48
N SER A 105 -7.03 -13.63 -4.62
CA SER A 105 -6.65 -14.99 -5.00
C SER A 105 -7.50 -15.50 -6.15
N LEU A 106 -8.79 -15.21 -6.14
CA LEU A 106 -9.69 -15.59 -7.22
C LEU A 106 -9.35 -14.85 -8.52
N MET A 107 -9.01 -13.57 -8.44
CA MET A 107 -8.66 -12.78 -9.62
C MET A 107 -7.34 -13.24 -10.24
N ALA A 108 -6.43 -13.75 -9.45
CA ALA A 108 -5.11 -14.20 -9.91
C ALA A 108 -5.12 -15.62 -10.46
N SER A 109 -6.19 -16.36 -10.26
CA SER A 109 -6.30 -17.76 -10.70
C SER A 109 -6.75 -17.91 -12.17
#